data_fb26fba49575aac2abf8f6575a0c5606
#
_entry.id   fb26fba49575aac2abf8f6575a0c5606
#
_cell.length_a   1.000
_cell.length_b   1.000
_cell.length_c   1.000
_cell.angle_alpha   90.00
_cell.angle_beta   90.00
_cell.angle_gamma   90.00
#
_symmetry.space_group_name_H-M   'P 1'
#
loop_
_entity.id
_entity.type
_entity.pdbx_description
1 polymer ?
#
loop_
_entity_poly.entity_id
_entity_poly.type
_entity_poly.pdbx_seq_one_letter_code
_entity_poly.pdbx_strand_id
1 'polypeptide(L)'
;MGETGDARWSPELLAKMVQWLEDAYPCEGCGLVVETDGEGWEFRACDNVIDKYHELDPETYPRTSRDFYMIDPRAFMKAEDRGEDVVVIVHSHPDAGDYFSDADVEAALMPRPGAEDPVEPLYPGSDYLVVSIRDGKAQSASLYRFDEATREFEKVEGLDAQVLREGISDTERCEVSA
;
A
#
# COMPACT_ATOMS: atom_id res chain seq x y z
N MET A 1 3.37 -28.74 11.16
CA MET A 1 4.45 -28.00 10.52
C MET A 1 3.87 -26.67 10.11
N GLY A 2 4.13 -25.63 10.87
CA GLY A 2 3.71 -24.28 10.54
C GLY A 2 4.52 -23.82 9.34
N GLU A 3 3.83 -23.46 8.26
CA GLU A 3 4.45 -22.68 7.20
C GLU A 3 4.97 -21.39 7.84
N THR A 4 6.28 -21.24 7.82
CA THR A 4 6.92 -19.97 8.12
C THR A 4 6.32 -18.95 7.17
N GLY A 5 5.54 -18.00 7.70
CA GLY A 5 5.04 -16.87 6.94
C GLY A 5 6.20 -16.29 6.14
N ASP A 6 5.93 -15.92 4.92
CA ASP A 6 6.94 -15.35 4.02
C ASP A 6 7.74 -14.29 4.80
N ALA A 7 9.05 -14.50 4.93
CA ALA A 7 9.94 -13.64 5.72
C ALA A 7 9.90 -12.14 5.34
N ARG A 8 9.25 -11.84 4.19
CA ARG A 8 9.02 -10.47 3.71
C ARG A 8 8.06 -9.69 4.61
N TRP A 9 6.98 -10.33 5.08
CA TRP A 9 5.99 -9.73 5.97
C TRP A 9 6.35 -9.95 7.44
N SER A 10 7.37 -9.25 7.93
CA SER A 10 7.76 -9.38 9.33
C SER A 10 6.67 -8.87 10.28
N PRO A 11 6.57 -9.40 11.51
CA PRO A 11 5.63 -8.90 12.51
C PRO A 11 5.74 -7.40 12.77
N GLU A 12 6.96 -6.85 12.78
CA GLU A 12 7.20 -5.43 12.98
C GLU A 12 6.67 -4.57 11.82
N LEU A 13 6.88 -5.02 10.58
CA LEU A 13 6.34 -4.36 9.39
C LEU A 13 4.82 -4.34 9.43
N LEU A 14 4.20 -5.51 9.66
CA LEU A 14 2.75 -5.65 9.71
C LEU A 14 2.13 -4.79 10.82
N ALA A 15 2.73 -4.78 12.02
CA ALA A 15 2.25 -3.95 13.12
C ALA A 15 2.26 -2.45 12.80
N LYS A 16 3.35 -1.94 12.26
CA LYS A 16 3.47 -0.54 11.84
C LYS A 16 2.48 -0.18 10.76
N MET A 17 2.38 -1.02 9.73
CA MET A 17 1.50 -0.79 8.58
C MET A 17 0.03 -0.79 9.00
N VAL A 18 -0.41 -1.82 9.71
CA VAL A 18 -1.80 -1.95 10.16
C VAL A 18 -2.18 -0.80 11.08
N GLN A 19 -1.35 -0.46 12.07
CA GLN A 19 -1.61 0.66 12.97
C GLN A 19 -1.78 1.98 12.20
N TRP A 20 -0.89 2.26 11.26
CA TRP A 20 -0.95 3.47 10.44
C TRP A 20 -2.23 3.55 9.61
N LEU A 21 -2.61 2.44 8.97
CA LEU A 21 -3.82 2.38 8.14
C LEU A 21 -5.11 2.42 8.97
N GLU A 22 -5.14 1.79 10.13
CA GLU A 22 -6.29 1.87 11.06
C GLU A 22 -6.45 3.29 11.62
N ASP A 23 -5.35 3.99 11.95
CA ASP A 23 -5.38 5.38 12.42
C ASP A 23 -5.87 6.36 11.35
N ALA A 24 -5.70 6.05 10.07
CA ALA A 24 -6.22 6.87 8.96
C ALA A 24 -7.74 6.77 8.80
N TYR A 25 -8.36 5.67 9.27
CA TYR A 25 -9.80 5.47 9.16
C TYR A 25 -10.58 6.67 9.74
N PRO A 26 -11.63 7.20 9.11
CA PRO A 26 -12.38 6.69 7.95
C PRO A 26 -11.84 7.12 6.56
N CYS A 27 -10.63 7.61 6.49
CA CYS A 27 -9.95 7.96 5.24
C CYS A 27 -9.06 6.81 4.76
N GLU A 28 -8.70 6.81 3.49
CA GLU A 28 -7.68 5.92 2.96
C GLU A 28 -6.30 6.30 3.50
N GLY A 29 -5.64 5.37 4.17
CA GLY A 29 -4.24 5.47 4.54
C GLY A 29 -3.35 4.94 3.44
N CYS A 30 -2.09 5.36 3.41
CA CYS A 30 -1.12 4.89 2.42
C CYS A 30 0.31 4.86 2.95
N GLY A 31 1.17 4.17 2.23
CA GLY A 31 2.58 4.04 2.55
C GLY A 31 3.34 3.22 1.52
N LEU A 32 4.62 3.04 1.79
CA LEU A 32 5.52 2.27 0.95
C LEU A 32 6.13 1.12 1.75
N VAL A 33 6.30 -0.04 1.13
CA VAL A 33 7.20 -1.07 1.62
C VAL A 33 8.48 -0.98 0.81
N VAL A 34 9.59 -0.87 1.51
CA VAL A 34 10.92 -0.70 0.92
C VAL A 34 11.85 -1.83 1.31
N GLU A 35 12.82 -2.12 0.46
CA GLU A 35 13.89 -3.07 0.67
C GLU A 35 15.23 -2.36 0.52
N THR A 36 16.14 -2.60 1.44
CA THR A 36 17.49 -2.06 1.41
C THR A 36 18.50 -3.22 1.36
N ASP A 37 19.16 -3.41 0.23
CA ASP A 37 20.30 -4.35 0.03
C ASP A 37 20.17 -5.72 0.75
N GLY A 38 18.97 -6.33 0.73
CA GLY A 38 18.72 -7.64 1.32
C GLY A 38 18.56 -7.65 2.85
N GLU A 39 18.36 -6.49 3.47
CA GLU A 39 18.08 -6.38 4.91
C GLU A 39 16.62 -6.69 5.29
N GLY A 40 15.80 -7.07 4.30
CA GLY A 40 14.39 -7.35 4.47
C GLY A 40 13.50 -6.14 4.18
N TRP A 41 12.21 -6.32 4.34
CA TRP A 41 11.22 -5.30 4.05
C TRP A 41 10.93 -4.43 5.26
N GLU A 42 10.75 -3.13 5.03
CA GLU A 42 10.31 -2.16 6.03
C GLU A 42 9.16 -1.30 5.51
N PHE A 43 8.24 -0.93 6.41
CA PHE A 43 7.15 -0.03 6.09
C PHE A 43 7.53 1.43 6.33
N ARG A 44 7.24 2.27 5.35
CA ARG A 44 7.35 3.74 5.40
C ARG A 44 5.96 4.34 5.33
N ALA A 45 5.48 4.92 6.42
CA ALA A 45 4.23 5.65 6.45
C ALA A 45 4.29 6.89 5.55
N CYS A 46 3.24 7.11 4.77
CA CYS A 46 3.10 8.29 3.91
C CYS A 46 1.79 9.00 4.18
N ASP A 47 1.81 10.33 4.15
CA ASP A 47 0.58 11.11 4.21
C ASP A 47 -0.22 10.94 2.91
N ASN A 48 -1.53 10.82 3.04
CA ASN A 48 -2.43 10.94 1.91
C ASN A 48 -2.66 12.42 1.60
N VAL A 49 -2.07 12.90 0.50
CA VAL A 49 -2.08 14.33 0.14
C VAL A 49 -3.20 14.71 -0.82
N ILE A 50 -4.12 13.79 -1.16
CA ILE A 50 -5.18 14.03 -2.14
C ILE A 50 -6.09 15.21 -1.75
N ASP A 51 -6.39 15.39 -0.46
CA ASP A 51 -7.25 16.48 0.01
C ASP A 51 -6.67 17.87 -0.31
N LYS A 52 -5.35 18.02 -0.24
CA LYS A 52 -4.66 19.26 -0.65
C LYS A 52 -4.87 19.58 -2.11
N TYR A 53 -4.76 18.57 -2.97
CA TYR A 53 -4.95 18.73 -4.41
C TYR A 53 -6.41 19.00 -4.74
N HIS A 54 -7.34 18.32 -4.06
CA HIS A 54 -8.77 18.57 -4.20
C HIS A 54 -9.15 20.00 -3.82
N GLU A 55 -8.61 20.55 -2.72
CA GLU A 55 -8.86 21.93 -2.30
C GLU A 55 -8.33 22.96 -3.31
N LEU A 56 -7.16 22.68 -3.93
CA LEU A 56 -6.55 23.57 -4.91
C LEU A 56 -7.24 23.55 -6.28
N ASP A 57 -7.64 22.37 -6.74
CA ASP A 57 -8.25 22.17 -8.05
C ASP A 57 -9.22 20.98 -8.02
N PRO A 58 -10.47 21.19 -7.54
CA PRO A 58 -11.46 20.11 -7.43
C PRO A 58 -11.96 19.59 -8.78
N GLU A 59 -11.76 20.31 -9.87
CA GLU A 59 -12.12 19.82 -11.21
C GLU A 59 -11.14 18.76 -11.70
N THR A 60 -9.83 18.97 -11.50
CA THR A 60 -8.79 18.01 -11.84
C THR A 60 -8.72 16.88 -10.84
N TYR A 61 -8.91 17.17 -9.55
CA TYR A 61 -8.86 16.19 -8.45
C TYR A 61 -10.21 16.09 -7.74
N PRO A 62 -11.21 15.40 -8.34
CA PRO A 62 -12.58 15.39 -7.81
C PRO A 62 -12.75 14.49 -6.57
N ARG A 63 -11.77 13.64 -6.25
CA ARG A 63 -11.81 12.70 -5.13
C ARG A 63 -11.15 13.26 -3.88
N THR A 64 -11.55 12.73 -2.73
CA THR A 64 -10.99 13.07 -1.41
C THR A 64 -10.36 11.85 -0.77
N SER A 65 -9.71 12.04 0.38
CA SER A 65 -9.10 10.93 1.15
C SER A 65 -10.09 9.88 1.64
N ARG A 66 -11.39 10.13 1.53
CA ARG A 66 -12.43 9.16 1.86
C ARG A 66 -12.59 8.03 0.84
N ASP A 67 -12.21 8.27 -0.40
CA ASP A 67 -12.42 7.35 -1.52
C ASP A 67 -11.23 7.24 -2.48
N PHE A 68 -10.11 7.86 -2.11
CA PHE A 68 -8.88 7.83 -2.90
C PHE A 68 -7.65 8.16 -2.07
N TYR A 69 -6.46 7.85 -2.60
CA TYR A 69 -5.19 8.25 -2.02
C TYR A 69 -4.24 8.82 -3.06
N MET A 70 -3.33 9.65 -2.59
CA MET A 70 -2.19 10.15 -3.36
C MET A 70 -0.98 10.24 -2.44
N ILE A 71 0.08 9.53 -2.76
CA ILE A 71 1.36 9.64 -2.07
C ILE A 71 2.14 10.82 -2.68
N ASP A 72 2.68 11.69 -1.83
CA ASP A 72 3.56 12.77 -2.29
C ASP A 72 4.77 12.17 -3.03
N PRO A 73 5.02 12.58 -4.30
CA PRO A 73 6.16 12.09 -5.08
C PRO A 73 7.51 12.19 -4.36
N ARG A 74 7.66 13.12 -3.42
CA ARG A 74 8.87 13.26 -2.61
C ARG A 74 9.14 12.06 -1.71
N ALA A 75 8.13 11.24 -1.40
CA ALA A 75 8.32 10.00 -0.64
C ALA A 75 9.16 8.99 -1.43
N PHE A 76 8.91 8.88 -2.74
CA PHE A 76 9.69 8.01 -3.64
C PHE A 76 11.13 8.53 -3.82
N MET A 77 11.30 9.85 -3.97
CA MET A 77 12.62 10.47 -4.06
C MET A 77 13.45 10.22 -2.79
N LYS A 78 12.82 10.33 -1.61
CA LYS A 78 13.49 10.04 -0.34
C LYS A 78 13.90 8.58 -0.20
N ALA A 79 13.12 7.64 -0.70
CA ALA A 79 13.48 6.23 -0.73
C ALA A 79 14.71 6.02 -1.63
N GLU A 80 14.71 6.60 -2.83
CA GLU A 80 15.85 6.56 -3.75
C GLU A 80 17.11 7.17 -3.14
N ASP A 81 17.02 8.35 -2.52
CA ASP A 81 18.15 9.01 -1.83
C ASP A 81 18.75 8.17 -0.70
N ARG A 82 17.98 7.28 -0.11
CA ARG A 82 18.42 6.35 0.94
C ARG A 82 18.95 5.02 0.39
N GLY A 83 18.90 4.81 -0.93
CA GLY A 83 19.23 3.52 -1.54
C GLY A 83 18.20 2.42 -1.23
N GLU A 84 16.96 2.80 -1.00
CA GLU A 84 15.83 1.90 -0.77
C GLU A 84 15.10 1.64 -2.08
N ASP A 85 14.78 0.37 -2.36
CA ASP A 85 13.90 0.00 -3.47
C ASP A 85 12.45 -0.06 -2.98
N VAL A 86 11.54 0.65 -3.64
CA VAL A 86 10.11 0.56 -3.35
C VAL A 86 9.56 -0.72 -3.97
N VAL A 87 9.26 -1.70 -3.12
CA VAL A 87 8.79 -3.04 -3.56
C VAL A 87 7.27 -3.18 -3.52
N VAL A 88 6.58 -2.45 -2.63
CA VAL A 88 5.11 -2.43 -2.55
C VAL A 88 4.61 -1.02 -2.26
N ILE A 89 3.58 -0.62 -2.98
CA ILE A 89 2.79 0.59 -2.70
C ILE A 89 1.52 0.14 -1.98
N VAL A 90 1.27 0.70 -0.79
CA VAL A 90 0.21 0.26 0.11
C VAL A 90 -0.86 1.34 0.24
N HIS A 91 -2.13 0.94 0.19
CA HIS A 91 -3.24 1.79 0.63
C HIS A 91 -4.35 0.97 1.27
N SER A 92 -5.26 1.64 1.98
CA SER A 92 -6.41 1.03 2.61
C SER A 92 -7.72 1.46 1.97
N HIS A 93 -8.70 0.55 1.99
CA HIS A 93 -10.08 0.83 1.62
C HIS A 93 -10.96 0.86 2.89
N PRO A 94 -11.44 2.04 3.33
CA PRO A 94 -12.34 2.13 4.47
C PRO A 94 -13.72 1.58 4.13
N ASP A 95 -14.17 0.61 4.93
CA ASP A 95 -15.47 -0.07 4.82
C ASP A 95 -15.75 -0.74 3.45
N ALA A 96 -14.70 -1.06 2.72
CA ALA A 96 -14.72 -1.76 1.44
C ALA A 96 -13.77 -2.95 1.44
N GLY A 97 -13.84 -3.77 0.40
CA GLY A 97 -12.97 -4.94 0.22
C GLY A 97 -11.55 -4.57 -0.23
N ASP A 98 -10.68 -5.57 -0.22
CA ASP A 98 -9.27 -5.45 -0.62
C ASP A 98 -9.04 -5.65 -2.13
N TYR A 99 -10.01 -5.29 -2.95
CA TYR A 99 -9.90 -5.32 -4.41
C TYR A 99 -9.11 -4.12 -4.94
N PHE A 100 -8.42 -4.30 -6.05
CA PHE A 100 -7.77 -3.21 -6.77
C PHE A 100 -8.79 -2.55 -7.68
N SER A 101 -9.26 -1.36 -7.31
CA SER A 101 -10.37 -0.68 -7.99
C SER A 101 -9.96 -0.15 -9.36
N ASP A 102 -10.94 0.17 -10.22
CA ASP A 102 -10.67 0.79 -11.52
C ASP A 102 -9.91 2.12 -11.36
N ALA A 103 -10.21 2.88 -10.30
CA ALA A 103 -9.50 4.12 -9.99
C ALA A 103 -8.03 3.85 -9.58
N ASP A 104 -7.77 2.78 -8.83
CA ASP A 104 -6.41 2.37 -8.47
C ASP A 104 -5.62 1.94 -9.71
N VAL A 105 -6.24 1.16 -10.59
CA VAL A 105 -5.64 0.76 -11.86
C VAL A 105 -5.29 1.97 -12.71
N GLU A 106 -6.23 2.91 -12.88
CA GLU A 106 -6.00 4.14 -13.65
C GLU A 106 -4.85 4.97 -13.08
N ALA A 107 -4.78 5.09 -11.74
CA ALA A 107 -3.70 5.83 -11.07
C ALA A 107 -2.35 5.12 -11.14
N ALA A 108 -2.34 3.80 -11.21
CA ALA A 108 -1.12 2.99 -11.28
C ALA A 108 -0.50 2.92 -12.68
N LEU A 109 -1.24 3.33 -13.70
CA LEU A 109 -0.83 3.24 -15.10
C LEU A 109 -0.61 4.63 -15.70
N MET A 110 0.47 4.79 -16.45
CA MET A 110 0.69 5.99 -17.26
C MET A 110 0.58 5.68 -18.75
N PRO A 111 -0.23 6.48 -19.51
CA PRO A 111 -0.15 6.42 -20.96
C PRO A 111 1.21 6.99 -21.41
N ARG A 112 1.92 6.29 -22.27
CA ARG A 112 3.11 6.86 -22.92
C ARG A 112 2.72 7.98 -23.87
N PRO A 113 3.34 9.18 -23.78
CA PRO A 113 3.13 10.22 -24.77
C PRO A 113 3.47 9.73 -26.19
N GLY A 114 2.50 9.81 -27.11
CA GLY A 114 2.69 9.45 -28.52
C GLY A 114 2.53 7.97 -28.86
N ALA A 115 2.16 7.11 -27.93
CA ALA A 115 1.80 5.72 -28.22
C ALA A 115 0.29 5.57 -28.35
N GLU A 116 -0.17 4.95 -29.45
CA GLU A 116 -1.59 4.64 -29.63
C GLU A 116 -2.09 3.58 -28.65
N ASP A 117 -1.19 2.81 -28.05
CA ASP A 117 -1.43 1.91 -26.92
C ASP A 117 -0.12 1.32 -26.40
N PRO A 118 0.56 1.83 -25.41
CA PRO A 118 0.87 0.98 -24.27
C PRO A 118 0.74 1.72 -22.96
N VAL A 119 -0.10 1.19 -22.13
CA VAL A 119 -0.20 1.50 -20.72
C VAL A 119 0.96 0.80 -20.03
N GLU A 120 1.77 1.55 -19.31
CA GLU A 120 2.87 1.00 -18.51
C GLU A 120 2.67 1.37 -17.04
N PRO A 121 3.14 0.53 -16.10
CA PRO A 121 3.12 0.89 -14.69
C PRO A 121 3.87 2.20 -14.44
N LEU A 122 3.27 3.08 -13.64
CA LEU A 122 3.92 4.32 -13.19
C LEU A 122 5.20 4.01 -12.40
N TYR A 123 5.16 2.94 -11.61
CA TYR A 123 6.28 2.45 -10.81
C TYR A 123 6.60 0.99 -11.19
N PRO A 124 7.39 0.78 -12.28
CA PRO A 124 7.76 -0.57 -12.70
C PRO A 124 8.52 -1.31 -11.60
N GLY A 125 8.15 -2.57 -11.38
CA GLY A 125 8.77 -3.42 -10.35
C GLY A 125 8.18 -3.30 -8.95
N SER A 126 7.23 -2.37 -8.72
CA SER A 126 6.48 -2.27 -7.47
C SER A 126 5.14 -3.01 -7.58
N ASP A 127 4.80 -3.80 -6.57
CA ASP A 127 3.48 -4.38 -6.40
C ASP A 127 2.56 -3.41 -5.64
N TYR A 128 1.26 -3.70 -5.58
CA TYR A 128 0.26 -2.91 -4.86
C TYR A 128 -0.45 -3.76 -3.82
N LEU A 129 -0.44 -3.32 -2.57
CA LEU A 129 -1.19 -3.95 -1.48
C LEU A 129 -2.41 -3.10 -1.13
N VAL A 130 -3.59 -3.70 -1.18
CA VAL A 130 -4.83 -3.09 -0.73
C VAL A 130 -5.28 -3.76 0.56
N VAL A 131 -5.47 -2.96 1.61
CA VAL A 131 -5.91 -3.44 2.93
C VAL A 131 -7.34 -3.01 3.19
N SER A 132 -8.22 -3.97 3.44
CA SER A 132 -9.60 -3.70 3.85
C SER A 132 -9.65 -3.31 5.33
N ILE A 133 -10.13 -2.09 5.61
CA ILE A 133 -10.35 -1.58 6.97
C ILE A 133 -11.85 -1.42 7.19
N ARG A 134 -12.46 -2.25 8.03
CA ARG A 134 -13.89 -2.14 8.37
C ARG A 134 -14.05 -1.76 9.83
N ASP A 135 -14.90 -0.78 10.08
CA ASP A 135 -15.10 -0.23 11.43
C ASP A 135 -13.78 0.11 12.14
N GLY A 136 -12.81 0.62 11.38
CA GLY A 136 -11.48 1.00 11.87
C GLY A 136 -10.52 -0.17 12.15
N LYS A 137 -10.84 -1.39 11.68
CA LYS A 137 -10.01 -2.59 11.90
C LYS A 137 -9.68 -3.31 10.60
N ALA A 138 -8.40 -3.66 10.44
CA ALA A 138 -7.92 -4.44 9.30
C ALA A 138 -8.55 -5.83 9.28
N GLN A 139 -9.11 -6.22 8.14
CA GLN A 139 -9.81 -7.51 7.94
C GLN A 139 -9.05 -8.44 7.01
N SER A 140 -8.50 -7.91 5.94
CA SER A 140 -7.78 -8.67 4.92
C SER A 140 -6.94 -7.73 4.07
N ALA A 141 -5.99 -8.30 3.33
CA ALA A 141 -5.24 -7.57 2.33
C ALA A 141 -4.99 -8.44 1.10
N SER A 142 -4.88 -7.83 -0.05
CA SER A 142 -4.54 -8.49 -1.31
C SER A 142 -3.42 -7.74 -2.02
N LEU A 143 -2.43 -8.51 -2.48
CA LEU A 143 -1.28 -8.01 -3.23
C LEU A 143 -1.52 -8.21 -4.72
N TYR A 144 -1.32 -7.16 -5.48
CA TYR A 144 -1.51 -7.11 -6.93
C TYR A 144 -0.20 -6.81 -7.63
N ARG A 145 0.05 -7.53 -8.71
CA ARG A 145 1.23 -7.36 -9.57
C ARG A 145 0.80 -7.13 -11.01
N PHE A 146 1.50 -6.23 -11.69
CA PHE A 146 1.30 -6.00 -13.11
C PHE A 146 1.89 -7.18 -13.91
N ASP A 147 1.07 -7.81 -14.72
CA ASP A 147 1.48 -8.86 -15.66
C ASP A 147 1.82 -8.23 -17.01
N GLU A 148 3.07 -8.37 -17.44
CA GLU A 148 3.56 -7.80 -18.70
C GLU A 148 2.94 -8.46 -19.94
N ALA A 149 2.50 -9.71 -19.83
CA ALA A 149 1.92 -10.46 -20.96
C ALA A 149 0.45 -10.07 -21.19
N THR A 150 -0.33 -9.97 -20.12
CA THR A 150 -1.75 -9.58 -20.15
C THR A 150 -1.94 -8.07 -20.11
N ARG A 151 -0.94 -7.35 -19.57
CA ARG A 151 -0.96 -5.90 -19.29
C ARG A 151 -2.06 -5.49 -18.30
N GLU A 152 -2.33 -6.37 -17.36
CA GLU A 152 -3.32 -6.20 -16.29
C GLU A 152 -2.68 -6.44 -14.93
N PHE A 153 -3.30 -5.91 -13.87
CA PHE A 153 -2.93 -6.24 -12.50
C PHE A 153 -3.64 -7.51 -12.07
N GLU A 154 -2.87 -8.46 -11.57
CA GLU A 154 -3.36 -9.74 -11.08
C GLU A 154 -3.07 -9.90 -9.58
N LYS A 155 -4.04 -10.46 -8.83
CA LYS A 155 -3.83 -10.82 -7.43
C LYS A 155 -2.82 -11.97 -7.33
N VAL A 156 -1.72 -11.74 -6.60
CA VAL A 156 -0.65 -12.74 -6.42
C VAL A 156 -0.57 -13.29 -5.00
N GLU A 157 -1.14 -12.59 -4.01
CA GLU A 157 -1.10 -13.00 -2.60
C GLU A 157 -2.30 -12.44 -1.84
N GLY A 158 -2.75 -13.14 -0.81
CA GLY A 158 -3.76 -12.67 0.13
C GLY A 158 -3.27 -12.83 1.57
N LEU A 159 -3.54 -11.83 2.42
CA LEU A 159 -3.28 -11.84 3.85
C LEU A 159 -4.62 -11.76 4.59
N ASP A 160 -4.89 -12.71 5.47
CA ASP A 160 -6.10 -12.68 6.30
C ASP A 160 -5.91 -11.87 7.59
N ALA A 161 -6.99 -11.65 8.32
CA ALA A 161 -6.98 -10.87 9.56
C ALA A 161 -6.03 -11.45 10.61
N GLN A 162 -5.85 -12.75 10.66
CA GLN A 162 -4.94 -13.41 11.62
C GLN A 162 -3.49 -13.02 11.33
N VAL A 163 -3.05 -13.13 10.06
CA VAL A 163 -1.69 -12.75 9.63
C VAL A 163 -1.44 -11.27 9.90
N LEU A 164 -2.38 -10.39 9.54
CA LEU A 164 -2.26 -8.95 9.75
C LEU A 164 -2.12 -8.56 11.23
N ARG A 165 -2.69 -9.35 12.15
CA ARG A 165 -2.69 -9.11 13.61
C ARG A 165 -1.56 -9.79 14.37
N GLU A 166 -0.88 -10.77 13.80
CA GLU A 166 0.24 -11.47 14.45
C GLU A 166 1.34 -10.47 14.88
N GLY A 167 1.61 -9.45 14.08
CA GLY A 167 2.53 -8.38 14.43
C GLY A 167 2.13 -7.55 15.65
N ILE A 168 0.82 -7.35 15.86
CA ILE A 168 0.30 -6.54 16.98
C ILE A 168 0.41 -7.30 18.30
N SER A 169 0.12 -8.61 18.32
CA SER A 169 0.16 -9.43 19.53
C SER A 169 1.56 -9.56 20.13
N ASP A 170 2.60 -9.53 19.31
CA ASP A 170 4.00 -9.59 19.78
C ASP A 170 4.48 -8.28 20.37
N THR A 171 3.97 -7.14 19.88
CA THR A 171 4.29 -5.81 20.41
C THR A 171 3.67 -5.59 21.80
N GLU A 172 2.43 -6.04 22.01
CA GLU A 172 1.77 -5.96 23.32
C GLU A 172 2.44 -6.85 24.38
N ARG A 173 3.08 -7.95 23.99
CA ARG A 173 3.84 -8.81 24.92
C ARG A 173 5.14 -8.19 25.43
N CYS A 174 5.76 -7.31 24.64
CA CYS A 174 6.99 -6.60 25.04
C CYS A 174 6.71 -5.48 26.04
N GLU A 175 5.54 -4.86 26.03
CA GLU A 175 5.20 -3.76 26.96
C GLU A 175 4.78 -4.25 28.35
N VAL A 176 4.37 -5.51 28.52
CA VAL A 176 3.95 -6.10 29.79
C VAL A 176 5.12 -6.69 30.60
N SER A 177 6.33 -6.73 30.05
CA SER A 177 7.52 -7.30 30.69
C SER A 177 8.53 -6.27 31.22
N ALA A 178 8.14 -5.01 31.34
CA ALA A 178 8.95 -3.95 31.90
C ALA A 178 8.40 -3.45 33.24
#